data_a0df7e1b0105b62138b9c4259006dd3b
#
_entry.id   a0df7e1b0105b62138b9c4259006dd3b
#
_cell.length_a   1.000
_cell.length_b   1.000
_cell.length_c   1.000
_cell.angle_alpha   90.00
_cell.angle_beta   90.00
_cell.angle_gamma   90.00
#
_symmetry.space_group_name_H-M   'P 1'
#
loop_
_entity.id
_entity.type
_entity.pdbx_description
1 polymer ?
#
loop_
_entity_poly.entity_id
_entity_poly.type
_entity_poly.pdbx_seq_one_letter_code
_entity_poly.pdbx_strand_id
1 'polypeptide(L)'
;MGDAQQGIVHTVGPQLGITQPGMTIVCGDSHTSTHGAFGSIAMGIGTSEVEHVMATQTLSLKPFKTMAIEVSGELAEGVSAKDLILAIIAKIGTGGGQGHIIEYRGEAIRKMSMEARMTICNMSIEAGARAGMVCLLYTSPSPRDA
;
A
#
# COMPACT_ATOMS: atom_id res chain seq x y z
N MET A 1 -26.67 -4.38 -3.32
CA MET A 1 -25.89 -5.59 -2.94
C MET A 1 -26.20 -6.68 -3.94
N GLY A 2 -25.21 -7.48 -4.36
CA GLY A 2 -25.39 -8.54 -5.37
C GLY A 2 -24.99 -8.19 -6.79
N ASP A 3 -24.36 -7.02 -7.03
CA ASP A 3 -23.74 -6.71 -8.30
C ASP A 3 -22.55 -7.65 -8.55
N ALA A 4 -22.38 -8.11 -9.80
CA ALA A 4 -21.26 -8.99 -10.19
C ALA A 4 -19.88 -8.34 -10.01
N GLN A 5 -19.82 -7.00 -9.94
CA GLN A 5 -18.60 -6.22 -9.70
C GLN A 5 -18.38 -5.88 -8.23
N GLN A 6 -19.24 -6.35 -7.32
CA GLN A 6 -19.07 -6.12 -5.89
C GLN A 6 -17.87 -6.92 -5.35
N GLY A 7 -17.02 -6.27 -4.57
CA GLY A 7 -15.87 -6.93 -3.95
C GLY A 7 -15.17 -6.04 -2.93
N ILE A 8 -14.06 -6.53 -2.40
CA ILE A 8 -13.20 -5.78 -1.49
C ILE A 8 -12.54 -4.65 -2.28
N VAL A 9 -12.65 -3.42 -1.79
CA VAL A 9 -12.17 -2.21 -2.47
C VAL A 9 -10.70 -2.30 -2.89
N HIS A 10 -9.85 -2.92 -2.09
CA HIS A 10 -8.42 -3.07 -2.37
C HIS A 10 -8.11 -4.07 -3.50
N THR A 11 -9.10 -4.87 -3.88
CA THR A 11 -9.02 -5.80 -5.03
C THR A 11 -9.76 -5.24 -6.23
N VAL A 12 -11.01 -4.82 -6.03
CA VAL A 12 -11.88 -4.32 -7.12
C VAL A 12 -11.34 -3.01 -7.71
N GLY A 13 -10.83 -2.10 -6.88
CA GLY A 13 -10.27 -0.84 -7.34
C GLY A 13 -9.13 -1.02 -8.36
N PRO A 14 -8.11 -1.82 -8.05
CA PRO A 14 -7.06 -2.17 -9.00
C PRO A 14 -7.58 -2.94 -10.23
N GLN A 15 -8.39 -3.97 -10.04
CA GLN A 15 -8.91 -4.80 -11.14
C GLN A 15 -9.72 -4.02 -12.17
N LEU A 16 -10.46 -3.03 -11.73
CA LEU A 16 -11.22 -2.14 -12.61
C LEU A 16 -10.40 -0.96 -13.15
N GLY A 17 -9.09 -0.90 -12.83
CA GLY A 17 -8.22 0.19 -13.26
C GLY A 17 -8.56 1.55 -12.60
N ILE A 18 -9.32 1.55 -11.50
CA ILE A 18 -9.67 2.78 -10.78
C ILE A 18 -8.46 3.30 -9.99
N THR A 19 -7.68 2.38 -9.41
CA THR A 19 -6.43 2.74 -8.73
C THR A 19 -5.37 3.09 -9.76
N GLN A 20 -4.88 4.31 -9.72
CA GLN A 20 -3.88 4.82 -10.67
C GLN A 20 -2.66 5.39 -9.94
N PRO A 21 -1.47 5.33 -10.56
CA PRO A 21 -0.28 5.98 -10.02
C PRO A 21 -0.49 7.48 -9.79
N GLY A 22 0.07 7.99 -8.69
CA GLY A 22 -0.01 9.40 -8.32
C GLY A 22 -1.35 9.83 -7.70
N MET A 23 -2.32 8.93 -7.56
CA MET A 23 -3.56 9.24 -6.87
C MET A 23 -3.36 9.31 -5.34
N THR A 24 -4.18 10.12 -4.69
CA THR A 24 -4.42 10.02 -3.24
C THR A 24 -5.72 9.26 -3.02
N ILE A 25 -5.64 8.17 -2.26
CA ILE A 25 -6.77 7.28 -1.99
C ILE A 25 -6.99 7.21 -0.49
N VAL A 26 -8.21 7.52 -0.05
CA VAL A 26 -8.62 7.38 1.34
C VAL A 26 -9.88 6.53 1.45
N CYS A 27 -9.95 5.72 2.49
CA CYS A 27 -11.07 4.80 2.69
C CYS A 27 -11.21 4.51 4.20
N GLY A 28 -12.39 4.12 4.63
CA GLY A 28 -12.67 3.73 6.02
C GLY A 28 -12.08 2.38 6.44
N ASP A 29 -11.21 1.79 5.62
CA ASP A 29 -10.50 0.53 5.89
C ASP A 29 -9.02 0.80 6.19
N SER A 30 -8.51 0.20 7.27
CA SER A 30 -7.12 0.39 7.70
C SER A 30 -6.10 -0.10 6.68
N HIS A 31 -6.44 -1.11 5.86
CA HIS A 31 -5.55 -1.70 4.86
C HIS A 31 -5.60 -1.00 3.49
N THR A 32 -6.11 0.22 3.43
CA THR A 32 -6.11 1.06 2.21
C THR A 32 -4.71 1.27 1.65
N SER A 33 -3.67 1.15 2.47
CA SER A 33 -2.27 1.20 2.01
C SER A 33 -1.92 0.18 0.94
N THR A 34 -2.74 -0.88 0.75
CA THR A 34 -2.61 -1.86 -0.34
C THR A 34 -2.47 -1.18 -1.72
N HIS A 35 -3.20 -0.09 -1.96
CA HIS A 35 -3.14 0.65 -3.20
C HIS A 35 -1.78 1.33 -3.47
N GLY A 36 -0.93 1.43 -2.44
CA GLY A 36 0.45 1.91 -2.59
C GLY A 36 1.34 1.02 -3.47
N ALA A 37 0.95 -0.25 -3.67
CA ALA A 37 1.60 -1.15 -4.62
C ALA A 37 1.54 -0.62 -6.07
N PHE A 38 0.56 0.23 -6.38
CA PHE A 38 0.33 0.85 -7.68
C PHE A 38 0.87 2.29 -7.74
N GLY A 39 1.69 2.71 -6.78
CA GLY A 39 2.26 4.06 -6.75
C GLY A 39 1.28 5.16 -6.36
N SER A 40 0.19 4.83 -5.67
CA SER A 40 -0.71 5.81 -5.06
C SER A 40 -0.34 6.07 -3.59
N ILE A 41 -0.64 7.27 -3.10
CA ILE A 41 -0.61 7.56 -1.66
C ILE A 41 -1.96 7.15 -1.10
N ALA A 42 -1.99 6.02 -0.40
CA ALA A 42 -3.23 5.43 0.07
C ALA A 42 -3.21 5.19 1.57
N MET A 43 -4.28 5.61 2.26
CA MET A 43 -4.35 5.52 3.71
C MET A 43 -5.76 5.29 4.23
N GLY A 44 -5.87 4.50 5.31
CA GLY A 44 -7.09 4.36 6.07
C GLY A 44 -7.39 5.63 6.88
N ILE A 45 -8.65 6.01 6.94
CA ILE A 45 -9.14 7.17 7.71
C ILE A 45 -10.36 6.79 8.54
N GLY A 46 -10.65 7.57 9.57
CA GLY A 46 -11.80 7.34 10.43
C GLY A 46 -13.13 7.70 9.73
N THR A 47 -14.23 7.16 10.24
CA THR A 47 -15.57 7.35 9.67
C THR A 47 -15.95 8.83 9.53
N SER A 48 -15.65 9.65 10.55
CA SER A 48 -15.92 11.10 10.50
C SER A 48 -15.04 11.82 9.47
N GLU A 49 -13.82 11.33 9.25
CA GLU A 49 -12.94 11.85 8.20
C GLU A 49 -13.46 11.46 6.81
N VAL A 50 -14.06 10.26 6.65
CA VAL A 50 -14.72 9.85 5.40
C VAL A 50 -15.87 10.81 5.07
N GLU A 51 -16.74 11.12 6.03
CA GLU A 51 -17.81 12.10 5.86
C GLU A 51 -17.27 13.46 5.42
N HIS A 52 -16.23 13.94 6.10
CA HIS A 52 -15.58 15.21 5.75
C HIS A 52 -15.02 15.21 4.33
N VAL A 53 -14.29 14.16 3.95
CA VAL A 53 -13.71 14.03 2.60
C VAL A 53 -14.79 13.96 1.54
N MET A 54 -15.88 13.24 1.77
CA MET A 54 -16.99 13.18 0.83
C MET A 54 -17.66 14.54 0.62
N ALA A 55 -17.75 15.34 1.68
CA ALA A 55 -18.36 16.67 1.62
C ALA A 55 -17.43 17.74 1.01
N THR A 56 -16.13 17.68 1.30
CA THR A 56 -15.19 18.78 1.04
C THR A 56 -14.06 18.44 0.06
N GLN A 57 -13.83 17.17 -0.22
CA GLN A 57 -12.67 16.64 -0.98
C GLN A 57 -11.33 17.05 -0.36
N THR A 58 -11.31 17.32 0.94
CA THR A 58 -10.11 17.70 1.68
C THR A 58 -9.93 16.85 2.93
N LEU A 59 -8.70 16.71 3.36
CA LEU A 59 -8.33 16.04 4.60
C LEU A 59 -7.18 16.79 5.27
N SER A 60 -7.34 17.15 6.53
CA SER A 60 -6.27 17.77 7.32
C SER A 60 -5.32 16.70 7.85
N LEU A 61 -4.08 16.75 7.45
CA LEU A 61 -3.06 15.79 7.84
C LEU A 61 -1.84 16.49 8.44
N LYS A 62 -1.24 15.87 9.45
CA LYS A 62 0.10 16.27 9.88
C LYS A 62 1.11 15.84 8.80
N PRO A 63 2.17 16.63 8.57
CA PRO A 63 3.23 16.22 7.64
C PRO A 63 3.79 14.84 8.02
N PHE A 64 3.94 13.97 7.03
CA PHE A 64 4.54 12.65 7.21
C PHE A 64 6.05 12.74 7.07
N LYS A 65 6.75 11.85 7.75
CA LYS A 65 8.13 11.51 7.44
C LYS A 65 8.16 10.43 6.37
N THR A 66 9.26 10.31 5.66
CA THR A 66 9.51 9.20 4.72
C THR A 66 10.50 8.23 5.33
N MET A 67 10.25 6.94 5.12
CA MET A 67 11.14 5.84 5.51
C MET A 67 11.37 4.95 4.30
N ALA A 68 12.62 4.72 3.92
CA ALA A 68 12.95 3.75 2.89
C ALA A 68 13.34 2.41 3.54
N ILE A 69 12.71 1.32 3.09
CA ILE A 69 13.08 -0.04 3.44
C ILE A 69 13.63 -0.69 2.17
N GLU A 70 14.94 -0.94 2.17
CA GLU A 70 15.62 -1.56 1.05
C GLU A 70 15.85 -3.04 1.30
N VAL A 71 15.36 -3.88 0.39
CA VAL A 71 15.51 -5.33 0.45
C VAL A 71 16.42 -5.76 -0.71
N SER A 72 17.68 -6.04 -0.36
CA SER A 72 18.71 -6.46 -1.29
C SER A 72 18.72 -7.98 -1.49
N GLY A 73 19.18 -8.42 -2.65
CA GLY A 73 19.30 -9.83 -2.99
C GLY A 73 17.99 -10.45 -3.45
N GLU A 74 17.87 -11.76 -3.25
CA GLU A 74 16.72 -12.55 -3.65
C GLU A 74 16.08 -13.24 -2.45
N LEU A 75 14.77 -13.47 -2.51
CA LEU A 75 14.10 -14.29 -1.51
C LEU A 75 14.46 -15.75 -1.73
N ALA A 76 14.72 -16.46 -0.63
CA ALA A 76 14.93 -17.90 -0.71
C ALA A 76 13.68 -18.63 -1.21
N GLU A 77 13.86 -19.80 -1.79
CA GLU A 77 12.77 -20.65 -2.23
C GLU A 77 11.80 -20.94 -1.07
N GLY A 78 10.50 -20.78 -1.31
CA GLY A 78 9.45 -20.97 -0.32
C GLY A 78 9.18 -19.74 0.57
N VAL A 79 9.97 -18.67 0.49
CA VAL A 79 9.72 -17.42 1.23
C VAL A 79 8.73 -16.55 0.47
N SER A 80 7.61 -16.25 1.09
CA SER A 80 6.56 -15.40 0.53
C SER A 80 6.76 -13.91 0.88
N ALA A 81 6.02 -13.04 0.20
CA ALA A 81 5.95 -11.62 0.54
C ALA A 81 5.46 -11.39 1.97
N LYS A 82 4.57 -12.26 2.47
CA LYS A 82 4.07 -12.19 3.84
C LYS A 82 5.18 -12.49 4.85
N ASP A 83 6.02 -13.47 4.59
CA ASP A 83 7.17 -13.77 5.47
C ASP A 83 8.14 -12.60 5.50
N LEU A 84 8.40 -11.99 4.36
CA LEU A 84 9.25 -10.81 4.27
C LEU A 84 8.71 -9.63 5.09
N ILE A 85 7.45 -9.27 4.91
CA ILE A 85 6.89 -8.12 5.66
C ILE A 85 6.83 -8.42 7.16
N LEU A 86 6.54 -9.65 7.56
CA LEU A 86 6.59 -10.04 8.98
C LEU A 86 8.01 -9.95 9.54
N ALA A 87 9.03 -10.34 8.77
CA ALA A 87 10.42 -10.18 9.18
C ALA A 87 10.82 -8.70 9.30
N ILE A 88 10.34 -7.84 8.40
CA ILE A 88 10.53 -6.39 8.49
C ILE A 88 9.89 -5.85 9.76
N ILE A 89 8.61 -6.20 10.03
CA ILE A 89 7.89 -5.77 11.23
C ILE A 89 8.59 -6.26 12.50
N ALA A 90 9.06 -7.51 12.51
CA ALA A 90 9.82 -8.05 13.64
C ALA A 90 11.11 -7.25 13.90
N LYS A 91 11.76 -6.75 12.84
CA LYS A 91 12.99 -5.98 12.93
C LYS A 91 12.79 -4.53 13.40
N ILE A 92 11.77 -3.85 12.89
CA ILE A 92 11.53 -2.43 13.21
C ILE A 92 10.53 -2.22 14.36
N GLY A 93 9.78 -3.27 14.72
CA GLY A 93 8.70 -3.23 15.70
C GLY A 93 7.37 -2.76 15.12
N THR A 94 6.27 -3.05 15.82
CA THR A 94 4.90 -2.66 15.43
C THR A 94 4.65 -1.15 15.46
N GLY A 95 5.54 -0.38 16.04
CA GLY A 95 5.51 1.10 16.06
C GLY A 95 6.63 1.74 15.25
N GLY A 96 7.49 0.95 14.60
CA GLY A 96 8.67 1.46 13.90
C GLY A 96 8.35 2.40 12.73
N GLY A 97 7.22 2.19 12.07
CA GLY A 97 6.71 3.02 10.98
C GLY A 97 5.85 4.21 11.40
N GLN A 98 5.64 4.43 12.70
CA GLN A 98 4.72 5.47 13.17
C GLN A 98 5.09 6.86 12.67
N GLY A 99 4.12 7.56 12.07
CA GLY A 99 4.30 8.89 11.48
C GLY A 99 5.05 8.89 10.14
N HIS A 100 5.29 7.72 9.55
CA HIS A 100 5.98 7.59 8.27
C HIS A 100 5.07 7.05 7.17
N ILE A 101 5.42 7.41 5.94
CA ILE A 101 5.09 6.66 4.73
C ILE A 101 6.32 5.82 4.42
N ILE A 102 6.13 4.50 4.27
CA ILE A 102 7.21 3.56 3.98
C ILE A 102 7.30 3.34 2.47
N GLU A 103 8.47 3.58 1.89
CA GLU A 103 8.82 3.17 0.53
C GLU A 103 9.59 1.85 0.58
N TYR A 104 9.01 0.81 -0.01
CA TYR A 104 9.70 -0.48 -0.20
C TYR A 104 10.44 -0.48 -1.53
N ARG A 105 11.74 -0.77 -1.49
CA ARG A 105 12.60 -0.76 -2.66
C ARG A 105 13.68 -1.84 -2.57
N GLY A 106 14.49 -1.93 -3.59
CA GLY A 106 15.57 -2.91 -3.67
C GLY A 106 15.29 -4.03 -4.68
N GLU A 107 16.26 -4.91 -4.85
CA GLU A 107 16.23 -5.94 -5.88
C GLU A 107 15.09 -6.94 -5.67
N ALA A 108 14.93 -7.42 -4.44
CA ALA A 108 13.86 -8.36 -4.10
C ALA A 108 12.47 -7.76 -4.39
N ILE A 109 12.24 -6.48 -4.05
CA ILE A 109 10.96 -5.81 -4.28
C ILE A 109 10.68 -5.65 -5.78
N ARG A 110 11.70 -5.33 -6.58
CA ARG A 110 11.54 -5.21 -8.04
C ARG A 110 11.12 -6.49 -8.72
N LYS A 111 11.58 -7.65 -8.21
CA LYS A 111 11.26 -8.97 -8.76
C LYS A 111 9.90 -9.52 -8.33
N MET A 112 9.23 -8.86 -7.39
CA MET A 112 7.91 -9.29 -6.88
C MET A 112 6.80 -9.07 -7.90
N SER A 113 5.83 -10.00 -7.89
CA SER A 113 4.56 -9.81 -8.56
C SER A 113 3.76 -8.65 -7.93
N MET A 114 2.74 -8.16 -8.63
CA MET A 114 1.87 -7.10 -8.08
C MET A 114 1.16 -7.56 -6.80
N GLU A 115 0.70 -8.80 -6.74
CA GLU A 115 0.04 -9.38 -5.55
C GLU A 115 1.00 -9.42 -4.35
N ALA A 116 2.26 -9.75 -4.59
CA ALA A 116 3.30 -9.74 -3.56
C ALA A 116 3.57 -8.31 -3.05
N ARG A 117 3.63 -7.31 -3.96
CA ARG A 117 3.76 -5.89 -3.59
C ARG A 117 2.52 -5.39 -2.84
N MET A 118 1.31 -5.80 -3.26
CA MET A 118 0.07 -5.51 -2.54
C MET A 118 0.12 -6.04 -1.10
N THR A 119 0.61 -7.26 -0.90
CA THR A 119 0.76 -7.86 0.42
C THR A 119 1.68 -7.04 1.32
N ILE A 120 2.83 -6.59 0.81
CA ILE A 120 3.77 -5.76 1.58
C ILE A 120 3.16 -4.40 1.93
N CYS A 121 2.56 -3.73 0.96
CA CYS A 121 1.90 -2.45 1.19
C CYS A 121 0.71 -2.57 2.14
N ASN A 122 -0.09 -3.65 2.02
CA ASN A 122 -1.21 -3.96 2.88
C ASN A 122 -0.78 -4.00 4.35
N MET A 123 0.28 -4.74 4.65
CA MET A 123 0.74 -4.96 6.01
C MET A 123 1.62 -3.83 6.58
N SER A 124 1.80 -2.73 5.86
CA SER A 124 2.52 -1.56 6.38
C SER A 124 1.86 -0.97 7.63
N ILE A 125 0.53 -1.11 7.74
CA ILE A 125 -0.22 -0.65 8.91
C ILE A 125 0.17 -1.42 10.17
N GLU A 126 0.56 -2.68 10.06
CA GLU A 126 1.02 -3.52 11.17
C GLU A 126 2.37 -3.05 11.73
N ALA A 127 3.15 -2.33 10.95
CA ALA A 127 4.34 -1.63 11.39
C ALA A 127 4.04 -0.24 11.99
N GLY A 128 2.77 0.15 12.08
CA GLY A 128 2.32 1.47 12.52
C GLY A 128 2.47 2.57 11.47
N ALA A 129 2.82 2.25 10.24
CA ALA A 129 2.98 3.24 9.18
C ALA A 129 1.65 3.86 8.74
N ARG A 130 1.70 5.10 8.27
CA ARG A 130 0.52 5.77 7.72
C ARG A 130 0.13 5.23 6.36
N ALA A 131 1.11 4.88 5.55
CA ALA A 131 0.98 4.25 4.26
C ALA A 131 2.24 3.47 3.91
N GLY A 132 2.12 2.50 3.02
CA GLY A 132 3.25 1.82 2.38
C GLY A 132 3.12 1.95 0.88
N MET A 133 4.23 2.07 0.17
CA MET A 133 4.23 2.15 -1.28
C MET A 133 5.44 1.48 -1.90
N VAL A 134 5.26 1.01 -3.11
CA VAL A 134 6.35 0.59 -3.99
C VAL A 134 6.48 1.64 -5.08
N CYS A 135 7.70 2.16 -5.26
CA CYS A 135 7.96 3.12 -6.32
C CYS A 135 7.67 2.50 -7.68
N LEU A 136 7.06 3.28 -8.57
CA LEU A 136 6.83 2.86 -9.95
C LEU A 136 8.15 2.60 -10.64
N LEU A 137 8.28 1.42 -11.16
CA LEU A 137 9.40 1.02 -11.99
C LEU A 137 8.98 1.15 -13.46
N TYR A 138 9.94 1.40 -14.32
CA TYR A 138 9.75 1.41 -15.78
C TYR A 138 9.08 0.14 -16.33
N THR A 139 9.16 -0.95 -15.56
CA THR A 139 8.59 -2.27 -15.91
C THR A 139 7.36 -2.62 -15.08
N SER A 140 6.82 -1.69 -14.29
CA SER A 140 5.57 -1.96 -13.57
C SER A 140 4.42 -1.93 -14.57
N PRO A 141 3.62 -3.01 -14.66
CA PRO A 141 2.45 -2.98 -15.52
C PRO A 141 1.53 -1.85 -15.08
N SER A 142 1.17 -0.99 -16.02
CA SER A 142 0.13 0.00 -15.79
C SER A 142 -1.22 -0.70 -15.77
N PRO A 143 -2.16 -0.35 -14.90
CA PRO A 143 -3.54 -0.83 -14.99
C PRO A 143 -4.20 -0.53 -16.35
N ARG A 144 -3.61 0.37 -17.16
CA ARG A 144 -4.06 0.69 -18.50
C ARG A 144 -3.52 -0.27 -19.58
N ASP A 145 -2.54 -1.10 -19.20
CA ASP A 145 -1.87 -2.02 -20.13
C ASP A 145 -2.38 -3.47 -19.97
N ALA A 146 -3.43 -3.66 -19.13
CA ALA A 146 -4.06 -4.94 -18.86
C ALA A 146 -5.37 -5.10 -19.64
#